data_05601b0ecb1475cd3f9618ee469278da
#
_entry.id   05601b0ecb1475cd3f9618ee469278da
#
_cell.length_a   1.000
_cell.length_b   1.000
_cell.length_c   1.000
_cell.angle_alpha   90.00
_cell.angle_beta   90.00
_cell.angle_gamma   90.00
#
_symmetry.space_group_name_H-M   'P 1'
#
loop_
_entity.id
_entity.type
_entity.pdbx_description
1 polymer ?
#
loop_
_entity_poly.entity_id
_entity_poly.type
_entity_poly.pdbx_seq_one_letter_code
_entity_poly.pdbx_strand_id
1 'polypeptide(L)'
;MVERLVFFMAENEDKLEKYGQPEKLKQTSHIRILTIIGEVEGHENLGNNSKTTKYEHVIPLLAAAEEDNDVHGLLVLINTVGGDVESGLAIAEMIASLSKPVVSLVLGGSHSIGVPLAVSADYSFIVPTGTMMIHPVRMTGLIIGVSQTFDYFKRIQDRIVSFVVSHSQIRKERLTELMLETGELTKDVGSILVGEQAVREGLINEAGGIQDAFRKLHELMKAGRD
;
A
#
# COMPACT_ATOMS: atom_id res chain seq x y z
N MET A 1 15.08 -0.07 -40.32
CA MET A 1 13.84 -0.62 -39.73
C MET A 1 14.16 -1.53 -38.55
N VAL A 2 15.14 -2.42 -38.65
CA VAL A 2 15.58 -3.33 -37.57
C VAL A 2 16.15 -2.59 -36.35
N GLU A 3 17.01 -1.58 -36.57
CA GLU A 3 17.63 -0.79 -35.48
C GLU A 3 16.59 0.00 -34.64
N ARG A 4 15.53 0.52 -35.26
CA ARG A 4 14.42 1.18 -34.53
C ARG A 4 13.61 0.21 -33.70
N LEU A 5 13.49 -1.05 -34.16
CA LEU A 5 12.78 -2.08 -33.43
C LEU A 5 13.59 -2.56 -32.21
N VAL A 6 14.91 -2.73 -32.37
CA VAL A 6 15.83 -3.13 -31.29
C VAL A 6 15.91 -2.01 -30.22
N PHE A 7 16.01 -0.75 -30.61
CA PHE A 7 16.00 0.39 -29.68
C PHE A 7 14.67 0.49 -28.91
N PHE A 8 13.55 0.30 -29.60
CA PHE A 8 12.22 0.29 -28.98
C PHE A 8 12.02 -0.89 -28.00
N MET A 9 12.56 -2.07 -28.32
CA MET A 9 12.50 -3.24 -27.41
C MET A 9 13.38 -3.02 -26.17
N ALA A 10 14.60 -2.50 -26.33
CA ALA A 10 15.51 -2.19 -25.22
C ALA A 10 14.93 -1.12 -24.28
N GLU A 11 14.30 -0.08 -24.83
CA GLU A 11 13.65 0.98 -24.04
C GLU A 11 12.42 0.45 -23.27
N ASN A 12 11.69 -0.53 -23.81
CA ASN A 12 10.57 -1.17 -23.14
C ASN A 12 11.01 -2.20 -22.07
N GLU A 13 12.13 -2.91 -22.30
CA GLU A 13 12.73 -3.80 -21.30
C GLU A 13 13.22 -2.99 -20.09
N ASP A 14 13.88 -1.86 -20.29
CA ASP A 14 14.35 -0.97 -19.22
C ASP A 14 13.18 -0.38 -18.40
N LYS A 15 12.06 -0.06 -19.05
CA LYS A 15 10.84 0.39 -18.37
C LYS A 15 10.11 -0.73 -17.63
N LEU A 16 10.08 -1.94 -18.15
CA LEU A 16 9.55 -3.13 -17.47
C LEU A 16 10.38 -3.46 -16.22
N GLU A 17 11.70 -3.36 -16.32
CA GLU A 17 12.61 -3.61 -15.20
C GLU A 17 12.50 -2.51 -14.13
N LYS A 18 12.35 -1.25 -14.54
CA LYS A 18 12.30 -0.10 -13.66
C LYS A 18 10.94 0.15 -13.02
N TYR A 19 9.85 -0.11 -13.72
CA TYR A 19 8.48 0.21 -13.27
C TYR A 19 7.56 -1.00 -13.13
N GLY A 20 8.00 -2.19 -13.57
CA GLY A 20 7.20 -3.41 -13.52
C GLY A 20 5.91 -3.35 -14.34
N GLN A 21 5.76 -2.36 -15.23
CA GLN A 21 4.56 -2.19 -16.06
C GLN A 21 4.95 -2.09 -17.54
N PRO A 22 4.35 -2.89 -18.42
CA PRO A 22 4.46 -2.69 -19.85
C PRO A 22 3.80 -1.36 -20.23
N GLU A 23 4.50 -0.53 -21.01
CA GLU A 23 4.09 0.83 -21.40
C GLU A 23 2.78 0.89 -22.22
N LYS A 24 2.22 -0.23 -22.61
CA LYS A 24 1.03 -0.34 -23.45
C LYS A 24 0.12 -1.51 -23.04
N LEU A 25 -0.34 -1.53 -21.83
CA LEU A 25 -1.72 -1.95 -21.67
C LEU A 25 -2.54 -0.79 -22.26
N LYS A 26 -3.09 -0.94 -23.46
CA LYS A 26 -4.14 -0.04 -23.92
C LYS A 26 -5.20 -0.02 -22.84
N GLN A 27 -5.20 1.01 -22.01
CA GLN A 27 -6.27 1.21 -21.04
C GLN A 27 -7.53 1.50 -21.85
N THR A 28 -8.28 0.46 -22.13
CA THR A 28 -9.63 0.56 -22.69
C THR A 28 -10.67 0.82 -21.59
N SER A 29 -10.23 0.86 -20.34
CA SER A 29 -11.06 1.13 -19.18
C SER A 29 -10.67 2.47 -18.54
N HIS A 30 -11.64 3.18 -18.01
CA HIS A 30 -11.46 4.40 -17.21
C HIS A 30 -10.88 4.13 -15.80
N ILE A 31 -10.26 2.97 -15.61
CA ILE A 31 -9.64 2.55 -14.34
C ILE A 31 -8.12 2.62 -14.47
N ARG A 32 -7.49 3.32 -13.56
CA ARG A 32 -6.04 3.31 -13.39
C ARG A 32 -5.62 2.20 -12.41
N ILE A 33 -4.59 1.43 -12.76
CA ILE A 33 -4.02 0.43 -11.86
C ILE A 33 -2.73 1.00 -11.29
N LEU A 34 -2.60 0.99 -9.96
CA LEU A 34 -1.39 1.30 -9.23
C LEU A 34 -0.87 0.04 -8.55
N THR A 35 0.43 -0.21 -8.61
CA THR A 35 1.06 -1.34 -7.91
C THR A 35 1.98 -0.84 -6.81
N ILE A 36 1.87 -1.43 -5.62
CA ILE A 36 2.78 -1.23 -4.48
C ILE A 36 3.41 -2.59 -4.19
N ILE A 37 4.61 -2.79 -4.73
CA ILE A 37 5.28 -4.09 -4.73
C ILE A 37 6.71 -3.94 -4.19
N GLY A 38 7.11 -4.87 -3.30
CA GLY A 38 8.40 -4.85 -2.66
C GLY A 38 8.46 -3.90 -1.48
N GLU A 39 9.63 -3.37 -1.16
CA GLU A 39 9.83 -2.45 -0.05
C GLU A 39 9.44 -1.02 -0.44
N VAL A 40 8.76 -0.30 0.45
CA VAL A 40 8.45 1.13 0.26
C VAL A 40 9.72 1.93 0.53
N GLU A 41 10.27 2.51 -0.53
CA GLU A 41 11.53 3.25 -0.49
C GLU A 41 11.28 4.71 -0.07
N GLY A 42 12.14 5.20 0.82
CA GLY A 42 12.09 6.57 1.35
C GLY A 42 13.02 7.53 0.62
N HIS A 43 13.69 8.39 1.40
CA HIS A 43 14.65 9.37 0.86
C HIS A 43 16.01 8.77 0.49
N GLU A 44 16.28 7.53 0.87
CA GLU A 44 17.49 6.81 0.52
C GLU A 44 17.17 5.73 -0.51
N ASN A 45 18.01 5.62 -1.55
CA ASN A 45 17.86 4.56 -2.53
C ASN A 45 18.31 3.23 -1.94
N LEU A 46 17.44 2.23 -1.99
CA LEU A 46 17.83 0.86 -1.65
C LEU A 46 18.70 0.25 -2.77
N GLY A 47 19.50 -0.74 -2.40
CA GLY A 47 20.42 -1.38 -3.35
C GLY A 47 19.70 -2.03 -4.54
N ASN A 48 20.36 -2.10 -5.69
CA ASN A 48 19.82 -2.61 -6.96
C ASN A 48 19.26 -4.04 -6.90
N ASN A 49 19.51 -4.79 -5.83
CA ASN A 49 19.02 -6.16 -5.63
C ASN A 49 17.66 -6.22 -4.91
N SER A 50 17.12 -5.09 -4.47
CA SER A 50 15.82 -5.02 -3.79
C SER A 50 14.72 -4.64 -4.78
N LYS A 51 13.58 -5.31 -4.69
CA LYS A 51 12.34 -4.84 -5.35
C LYS A 51 11.73 -3.76 -4.48
N THR A 52 11.51 -2.58 -5.05
CA THR A 52 11.03 -1.41 -4.30
C THR A 52 9.88 -0.70 -4.99
N THR A 53 9.05 -0.05 -4.19
CA THR A 53 8.09 0.96 -4.64
C THR A 53 8.62 2.33 -4.20
N LYS A 54 8.93 3.18 -5.17
CA LYS A 54 9.48 4.53 -4.94
C LYS A 54 8.35 5.54 -4.80
N TYR A 55 8.25 6.17 -3.63
CA TYR A 55 7.18 7.12 -3.36
C TYR A 55 7.19 8.33 -4.30
N GLU A 56 8.36 8.81 -4.71
CA GLU A 56 8.52 9.91 -5.66
C GLU A 56 8.04 9.58 -7.08
N HIS A 57 7.83 8.29 -7.39
CA HIS A 57 7.17 7.86 -8.62
C HIS A 57 5.66 7.68 -8.42
N VAL A 58 5.23 7.23 -7.23
CA VAL A 58 3.83 6.98 -6.93
C VAL A 58 3.02 8.27 -6.77
N ILE A 59 3.54 9.25 -6.03
CA ILE A 59 2.85 10.52 -5.77
C ILE A 59 2.47 11.26 -7.07
N PRO A 60 3.37 11.46 -8.06
CA PRO A 60 3.00 12.09 -9.33
C PRO A 60 1.97 11.29 -10.13
N LEU A 61 1.99 9.94 -10.05
CA LEU A 61 1.00 9.09 -10.73
C LEU A 61 -0.40 9.26 -10.11
N LEU A 62 -0.48 9.38 -8.78
CA LEU A 62 -1.74 9.64 -8.08
C LEU A 62 -2.27 11.05 -8.41
N ALA A 63 -1.41 12.06 -8.40
CA ALA A 63 -1.77 13.42 -8.80
C ALA A 63 -2.27 13.49 -10.24
N ALA A 64 -1.57 12.81 -11.18
CA ALA A 64 -2.00 12.74 -12.56
C ALA A 64 -3.34 11.99 -12.71
N ALA A 65 -3.57 10.94 -11.92
CA ALA A 65 -4.84 10.22 -11.95
C ALA A 65 -5.99 11.07 -11.40
N GLU A 66 -5.74 11.94 -10.42
CA GLU A 66 -6.74 12.89 -9.90
C GLU A 66 -7.17 13.90 -10.96
N GLU A 67 -6.23 14.49 -11.69
CA GLU A 67 -6.47 15.51 -12.71
C GLU A 67 -7.02 14.96 -14.04
N ASP A 68 -6.77 13.68 -14.34
CA ASP A 68 -7.14 13.06 -15.61
C ASP A 68 -8.66 12.75 -15.65
N ASN A 69 -9.43 13.49 -16.43
CA ASN A 69 -10.87 13.31 -16.57
C ASN A 69 -11.26 11.95 -17.18
N ASP A 70 -10.34 11.26 -17.86
CA ASP A 70 -10.59 9.92 -18.42
C ASP A 70 -10.40 8.82 -17.37
N VAL A 71 -9.82 9.13 -16.20
CA VAL A 71 -9.69 8.21 -15.07
C VAL A 71 -10.88 8.38 -14.15
N HIS A 72 -11.68 7.35 -14.00
CA HIS A 72 -12.89 7.34 -13.16
C HIS A 72 -12.74 6.54 -11.86
N GLY A 73 -11.67 5.80 -11.70
CA GLY A 73 -11.37 5.02 -10.49
C GLY A 73 -9.99 4.42 -10.48
N LEU A 74 -9.51 4.04 -9.31
CA LEU A 74 -8.21 3.40 -9.09
C LEU A 74 -8.37 2.01 -8.49
N LEU A 75 -7.54 1.08 -8.98
CA LEU A 75 -7.29 -0.20 -8.33
C LEU A 75 -5.84 -0.24 -7.84
N VAL A 76 -5.64 -0.38 -6.54
CA VAL A 76 -4.32 -0.47 -5.91
C VAL A 76 -4.02 -1.93 -5.60
N LEU A 77 -3.01 -2.51 -6.26
CA LEU A 77 -2.54 -3.87 -6.04
C LEU A 77 -1.35 -3.87 -5.09
N ILE A 78 -1.45 -4.62 -3.99
CA ILE A 78 -0.48 -4.55 -2.89
C ILE A 78 0.18 -5.90 -2.66
N ASN A 79 1.51 -5.91 -2.67
CA ASN A 79 2.35 -7.00 -2.19
C ASN A 79 3.67 -6.42 -1.66
N THR A 80 3.64 -5.93 -0.42
CA THR A 80 4.76 -5.20 0.20
C THR A 80 5.14 -5.77 1.56
N VAL A 81 6.42 -5.72 1.85
CA VAL A 81 6.98 -6.02 3.18
C VAL A 81 6.96 -4.81 4.12
N GLY A 82 6.50 -3.66 3.63
CA GLY A 82 6.57 -2.37 4.32
C GLY A 82 7.78 -1.57 3.86
N GLY A 83 8.34 -0.74 4.73
CA GLY A 83 9.49 0.11 4.43
C GLY A 83 9.46 1.45 5.16
N ASP A 84 9.82 2.53 4.46
CA ASP A 84 9.86 3.87 5.03
C ASP A 84 8.47 4.37 5.45
N VAL A 85 8.38 4.80 6.70
CA VAL A 85 7.09 5.19 7.32
C VAL A 85 6.55 6.49 6.75
N GLU A 86 7.40 7.49 6.56
CA GLU A 86 6.94 8.82 6.09
C GLU A 86 6.47 8.73 4.63
N SER A 87 7.21 8.00 3.81
CA SER A 87 6.85 7.77 2.41
C SER A 87 5.57 6.93 2.27
N GLY A 88 5.44 5.88 3.08
CA GLY A 88 4.23 5.05 3.09
C GLY A 88 3.00 5.81 3.57
N LEU A 89 3.11 6.62 4.63
CA LEU A 89 2.01 7.50 5.05
C LEU A 89 1.68 8.56 4.01
N ALA A 90 2.67 9.15 3.33
CA ALA A 90 2.42 10.11 2.27
C ALA A 90 1.61 9.48 1.11
N ILE A 91 1.94 8.27 0.70
CA ILE A 91 1.17 7.53 -0.31
C ILE A 91 -0.24 7.21 0.20
N ALA A 92 -0.37 6.75 1.46
CA ALA A 92 -1.66 6.39 2.04
C ALA A 92 -2.61 7.60 2.14
N GLU A 93 -2.11 8.75 2.62
CA GLU A 93 -2.86 10.01 2.68
C GLU A 93 -3.25 10.50 1.27
N MET A 94 -2.35 10.36 0.30
CA MET A 94 -2.64 10.73 -1.08
C MET A 94 -3.76 9.87 -1.65
N ILE A 95 -3.73 8.55 -1.45
CA ILE A 95 -4.80 7.64 -1.87
C ILE A 95 -6.13 8.00 -1.19
N ALA A 96 -6.13 8.19 0.12
CA ALA A 96 -7.32 8.50 0.91
C ALA A 96 -7.97 9.85 0.54
N SER A 97 -7.16 10.80 0.02
CA SER A 97 -7.62 12.14 -0.36
C SER A 97 -8.10 12.26 -1.82
N LEU A 98 -7.96 11.21 -2.65
CA LEU A 98 -8.44 11.26 -4.03
C LEU A 98 -9.96 11.46 -4.09
N SER A 99 -10.44 12.25 -5.03
CA SER A 99 -11.88 12.43 -5.28
C SER A 99 -12.50 11.24 -6.02
N LYS A 100 -11.68 10.41 -6.66
CA LYS A 100 -12.08 9.25 -7.45
C LYS A 100 -12.17 7.99 -6.59
N PRO A 101 -13.12 7.08 -6.85
CA PRO A 101 -13.23 5.82 -6.14
C PRO A 101 -11.96 4.99 -6.22
N VAL A 102 -11.53 4.45 -5.09
CA VAL A 102 -10.34 3.61 -4.98
C VAL A 102 -10.70 2.28 -4.31
N VAL A 103 -10.21 1.19 -4.90
CA VAL A 103 -10.25 -0.14 -4.28
C VAL A 103 -8.83 -0.65 -4.13
N SER A 104 -8.50 -1.18 -2.96
CA SER A 104 -7.23 -1.87 -2.71
C SER A 104 -7.42 -3.39 -2.73
N LEU A 105 -6.39 -4.10 -3.18
CA LEU A 105 -6.34 -5.56 -3.16
C LEU A 105 -4.98 -6.04 -2.68
N VAL A 106 -4.95 -6.67 -1.52
CA VAL A 106 -3.76 -7.34 -0.97
C VAL A 106 -3.63 -8.72 -1.63
N LEU A 107 -2.60 -8.88 -2.47
CA LEU A 107 -2.33 -10.12 -3.24
C LEU A 107 -1.38 -11.08 -2.54
N GLY A 108 -0.48 -10.57 -1.70
CA GLY A 108 0.49 -11.35 -0.94
C GLY A 108 0.64 -10.77 0.46
N GLY A 109 1.67 -9.97 0.69
CA GLY A 109 1.87 -9.28 1.96
C GLY A 109 1.38 -7.83 1.93
N SER A 110 0.83 -7.36 3.04
CA SER A 110 0.67 -5.94 3.34
C SER A 110 1.18 -5.71 4.76
N HIS A 111 2.50 -5.65 4.88
CA HIS A 111 3.19 -5.70 6.16
C HIS A 111 3.63 -4.32 6.63
N SER A 112 3.64 -4.09 7.95
CA SER A 112 4.17 -2.86 8.54
C SER A 112 3.45 -1.63 8.00
N ILE A 113 4.16 -0.70 7.34
CA ILE A 113 3.56 0.48 6.69
C ILE A 113 2.67 0.11 5.49
N GLY A 114 2.69 -1.13 5.03
CA GLY A 114 1.72 -1.67 4.08
C GLY A 114 0.28 -1.69 4.63
N VAL A 115 0.10 -1.81 5.94
CA VAL A 115 -1.24 -1.82 6.58
C VAL A 115 -2.00 -0.52 6.32
N PRO A 116 -1.45 0.67 6.60
CA PRO A 116 -2.07 1.93 6.18
C PRO A 116 -2.37 2.01 4.69
N LEU A 117 -1.46 1.54 3.82
CA LEU A 117 -1.65 1.53 2.38
C LEU A 117 -2.86 0.66 1.94
N ALA A 118 -3.09 -0.47 2.61
CA ALA A 118 -4.22 -1.33 2.31
C ALA A 118 -5.56 -0.70 2.71
N VAL A 119 -5.61 -0.01 3.84
CA VAL A 119 -6.86 0.58 4.37
C VAL A 119 -7.14 1.98 3.84
N SER A 120 -6.23 2.60 3.09
CA SER A 120 -6.39 3.96 2.56
C SER A 120 -7.44 4.10 1.45
N ALA A 121 -7.88 2.98 0.85
CA ALA A 121 -8.89 2.96 -0.21
C ALA A 121 -10.32 3.03 0.35
N ASP A 122 -11.29 3.42 -0.50
CA ASP A 122 -12.71 3.40 -0.13
C ASP A 122 -13.23 2.00 0.18
N TYR A 123 -12.62 0.98 -0.43
CA TYR A 123 -12.91 -0.42 -0.15
C TYR A 123 -11.67 -1.29 -0.34
N SER A 124 -11.48 -2.24 0.56
CA SER A 124 -10.28 -3.07 0.60
C SER A 124 -10.61 -4.56 0.51
N PHE A 125 -9.80 -5.28 -0.28
CA PHE A 125 -9.83 -6.73 -0.39
C PHE A 125 -8.50 -7.36 0.01
N ILE A 126 -8.58 -8.59 0.49
CA ILE A 126 -7.42 -9.46 0.70
C ILE A 126 -7.70 -10.83 0.10
N VAL A 127 -6.75 -11.42 -0.64
CA VAL A 127 -6.89 -12.81 -1.09
C VAL A 127 -6.80 -13.78 0.08
N PRO A 128 -7.39 -15.01 0.00
CA PRO A 128 -7.41 -15.95 1.13
C PRO A 128 -6.05 -16.29 1.73
N THR A 129 -4.99 -16.28 0.92
CA THR A 129 -3.60 -16.53 1.35
C THR A 129 -2.81 -15.26 1.63
N GLY A 130 -3.43 -14.08 1.45
CA GLY A 130 -2.79 -12.80 1.73
C GLY A 130 -2.55 -12.61 3.22
N THR A 131 -1.51 -11.87 3.56
CA THR A 131 -1.09 -11.66 4.95
C THR A 131 -0.96 -10.18 5.30
N MET A 132 -1.34 -9.83 6.51
CA MET A 132 -1.05 -8.52 7.09
C MET A 132 -0.22 -8.71 8.36
N MET A 133 0.95 -8.07 8.41
CA MET A 133 1.80 -8.09 9.60
C MET A 133 1.73 -6.74 10.29
N ILE A 134 1.28 -6.76 11.54
CA ILE A 134 1.10 -5.59 12.39
C ILE A 134 2.14 -5.66 13.50
N HIS A 135 2.99 -4.64 13.63
CA HIS A 135 4.02 -4.57 14.65
C HIS A 135 4.34 -3.11 15.04
N PRO A 136 4.97 -2.86 16.18
CA PRO A 136 5.39 -1.51 16.57
C PRO A 136 6.39 -0.92 15.59
N VAL A 137 6.48 0.41 15.57
CA VAL A 137 7.51 1.12 14.79
C VAL A 137 8.89 0.66 15.25
N ARG A 138 9.76 0.35 14.29
CA ARG A 138 11.15 -0.04 14.51
C ARG A 138 12.09 1.00 13.93
N MET A 139 13.20 1.22 14.58
CA MET A 139 14.31 2.00 14.05
C MET A 139 15.64 1.37 14.48
N THR A 140 16.62 1.51 13.62
CA THR A 140 18.03 1.23 13.94
C THR A 140 18.81 2.53 13.80
N GLY A 141 19.69 2.83 14.74
CA GLY A 141 20.53 4.03 14.67
C GLY A 141 21.11 4.48 16.00
N LEU A 142 21.86 5.58 15.96
CA LEU A 142 22.39 6.24 17.15
C LEU A 142 21.25 6.99 17.88
N ILE A 143 21.06 6.70 19.15
CA ILE A 143 20.08 7.36 20.02
C ILE A 143 20.77 8.49 20.78
N ILE A 144 20.32 9.73 20.54
CA ILE A 144 20.75 10.92 21.26
C ILE A 144 19.54 11.44 22.06
N GLY A 145 19.57 11.21 23.39
CA GLY A 145 18.47 11.61 24.28
C GLY A 145 17.34 10.57 24.33
N VAL A 146 17.28 9.79 25.40
CA VAL A 146 16.37 8.64 25.54
C VAL A 146 14.90 9.08 25.55
N SER A 147 14.55 10.09 26.35
CA SER A 147 13.15 10.57 26.48
C SER A 147 12.62 11.15 25.17
N GLN A 148 13.42 12.00 24.51
CA GLN A 148 13.04 12.64 23.25
C GLN A 148 12.86 11.60 22.13
N THR A 149 13.71 10.58 22.09
CA THR A 149 13.62 9.48 21.15
C THR A 149 12.35 8.66 21.39
N PHE A 150 12.05 8.33 22.65
CA PHE A 150 10.82 7.62 23.00
C PHE A 150 9.56 8.40 22.59
N ASP A 151 9.51 9.70 22.91
CA ASP A 151 8.38 10.57 22.53
C ASP A 151 8.22 10.68 21.01
N TYR A 152 9.33 10.72 20.28
CA TYR A 152 9.32 10.74 18.81
C TYR A 152 8.71 9.46 18.23
N PHE A 153 9.16 8.29 18.68
CA PHE A 153 8.61 7.00 18.26
C PHE A 153 7.14 6.85 18.58
N LYS A 154 6.76 7.25 19.78
CA LYS A 154 5.36 7.23 20.19
C LYS A 154 4.49 8.07 19.26
N ARG A 155 4.94 9.26 18.88
CA ARG A 155 4.20 10.12 17.93
C ARG A 155 4.07 9.48 16.55
N ILE A 156 5.12 8.84 16.03
CA ILE A 156 5.06 8.13 14.75
C ILE A 156 4.05 6.98 14.85
N GLN A 157 4.13 6.16 15.89
CA GLN A 157 3.20 5.05 16.09
C GLN A 157 1.76 5.55 16.24
N ASP A 158 1.54 6.61 17.01
CA ASP A 158 0.20 7.20 17.19
C ASP A 158 -0.38 7.72 15.87
N ARG A 159 0.44 8.26 14.95
CA ARG A 159 0.01 8.67 13.60
C ARG A 159 -0.46 7.46 12.79
N ILE A 160 0.32 6.38 12.77
CA ILE A 160 -0.03 5.14 12.07
C ILE A 160 -1.33 4.55 12.62
N VAL A 161 -1.42 4.41 13.94
CA VAL A 161 -2.62 3.88 14.61
C VAL A 161 -3.84 4.74 14.31
N SER A 162 -3.71 6.06 14.39
CA SER A 162 -4.81 7.00 14.09
C SER A 162 -5.27 6.87 12.64
N PHE A 163 -4.35 6.79 11.69
CA PHE A 163 -4.66 6.62 10.28
C PHE A 163 -5.43 5.30 10.04
N VAL A 164 -4.90 4.17 10.54
CA VAL A 164 -5.53 2.86 10.35
C VAL A 164 -6.93 2.82 10.95
N VAL A 165 -7.10 3.33 12.16
CA VAL A 165 -8.41 3.36 12.85
C VAL A 165 -9.42 4.25 12.11
N SER A 166 -8.98 5.38 11.53
CA SER A 166 -9.89 6.28 10.80
C SER A 166 -10.29 5.74 9.41
N HIS A 167 -9.53 4.78 8.85
CA HIS A 167 -9.77 4.21 7.53
C HIS A 167 -10.16 2.73 7.53
N SER A 168 -10.52 2.18 8.72
CA SER A 168 -10.95 0.79 8.85
C SER A 168 -11.99 0.67 9.96
N GLN A 169 -12.45 -0.54 10.23
CA GLN A 169 -13.42 -0.81 11.29
C GLN A 169 -12.77 -1.35 12.58
N ILE A 170 -11.44 -1.49 12.59
CA ILE A 170 -10.72 -1.98 13.77
C ILE A 170 -10.75 -0.94 14.89
N ARG A 171 -10.98 -1.39 16.13
CA ARG A 171 -10.88 -0.51 17.30
C ARG A 171 -9.42 -0.26 17.66
N LYS A 172 -9.13 0.94 18.16
CA LYS A 172 -7.77 1.35 18.55
C LYS A 172 -7.14 0.39 19.54
N GLU A 173 -7.90 -0.04 20.55
CA GLU A 173 -7.42 -0.97 21.57
C GLU A 173 -7.00 -2.29 20.94
N ARG A 174 -7.84 -2.83 20.03
CA ARG A 174 -7.55 -4.10 19.36
C ARG A 174 -6.34 -4.01 18.43
N LEU A 175 -6.21 -2.94 17.67
CA LEU A 175 -5.03 -2.70 16.85
C LEU A 175 -3.75 -2.63 17.70
N THR A 176 -3.83 -1.97 18.85
CA THR A 176 -2.71 -1.87 19.79
C THR A 176 -2.35 -3.24 20.41
N GLU A 177 -3.34 -4.05 20.77
CA GLU A 177 -3.14 -5.43 21.25
C GLU A 177 -2.41 -6.27 20.19
N LEU A 178 -2.91 -6.30 18.95
CA LEU A 178 -2.28 -7.02 17.84
C LEU A 178 -0.84 -6.54 17.58
N MET A 179 -0.61 -5.24 17.71
CA MET A 179 0.70 -4.62 17.52
C MET A 179 1.71 -5.05 18.60
N LEU A 180 1.24 -5.30 19.82
CA LEU A 180 2.09 -5.63 20.99
C LEU A 180 2.07 -7.12 21.34
N GLU A 181 1.43 -7.97 20.53
CA GLU A 181 1.36 -9.40 20.76
C GLU A 181 2.76 -10.03 20.79
N THR A 182 2.97 -10.91 21.79
CA THR A 182 4.25 -11.62 21.97
C THR A 182 4.00 -13.12 21.86
N GLY A 183 4.59 -13.77 20.90
CA GLY A 183 4.45 -15.24 20.77
C GLY A 183 4.09 -15.72 19.37
N GLU A 184 3.51 -14.88 18.53
CA GLU A 184 3.29 -15.24 17.12
C GLU A 184 4.55 -15.09 16.27
N LEU A 185 5.32 -14.04 16.50
CA LEU A 185 6.58 -13.80 15.79
C LEU A 185 7.75 -14.36 16.58
N THR A 186 8.43 -15.33 16.04
CA THR A 186 9.50 -16.09 16.73
C THR A 186 10.68 -15.25 17.25
N LYS A 187 10.85 -14.02 16.75
CA LYS A 187 11.94 -13.11 17.13
C LYS A 187 11.50 -11.66 17.29
N ASP A 188 10.18 -11.41 17.40
CA ASP A 188 9.66 -10.06 17.32
C ASP A 188 8.31 -9.92 18.04
N VAL A 189 7.85 -8.68 18.17
CA VAL A 189 6.54 -8.30 18.71
C VAL A 189 5.62 -7.96 17.56
N GLY A 190 4.38 -8.44 17.59
CA GLY A 190 3.37 -8.18 16.60
C GLY A 190 2.59 -9.42 16.19
N SER A 191 1.63 -9.25 15.29
CA SER A 191 0.72 -10.30 14.82
C SER A 191 0.74 -10.42 13.30
N ILE A 192 0.46 -11.63 12.81
CA ILE A 192 0.21 -11.92 11.40
C ILE A 192 -1.25 -12.34 11.26
N LEU A 193 -1.99 -11.62 10.44
CA LEU A 193 -3.37 -11.95 10.06
C LEU A 193 -3.38 -12.50 8.63
N VAL A 194 -4.07 -13.63 8.43
CA VAL A 194 -4.15 -14.29 7.12
C VAL A 194 -5.58 -14.18 6.59
N GLY A 195 -5.74 -13.64 5.39
CA GLY A 195 -7.01 -13.57 4.66
C GLY A 195 -8.18 -13.12 5.53
N GLU A 196 -9.11 -14.03 5.78
CA GLU A 196 -10.30 -13.83 6.59
C GLU A 196 -10.03 -13.33 8.03
N GLN A 197 -8.84 -13.52 8.58
CA GLN A 197 -8.52 -12.99 9.92
C GLN A 197 -8.45 -11.45 9.86
N ALA A 198 -7.86 -10.87 8.81
CA ALA A 198 -7.81 -9.43 8.63
C ALA A 198 -9.22 -8.80 8.48
N VAL A 199 -10.15 -9.53 7.86
CA VAL A 199 -11.56 -9.13 7.74
C VAL A 199 -12.25 -9.19 9.11
N ARG A 200 -12.10 -10.29 9.85
CA ARG A 200 -12.71 -10.44 11.19
C ARG A 200 -12.22 -9.40 12.20
N GLU A 201 -10.97 -8.98 12.10
CA GLU A 201 -10.40 -7.90 12.94
C GLU A 201 -10.85 -6.50 12.48
N GLY A 202 -11.53 -6.39 11.35
CA GLY A 202 -12.05 -5.13 10.84
C GLY A 202 -11.00 -4.26 10.13
N LEU A 203 -9.84 -4.83 9.77
CA LEU A 203 -8.81 -4.12 8.99
C LEU A 203 -9.18 -4.04 7.51
N ILE A 204 -9.63 -5.14 6.93
CA ILE A 204 -10.00 -5.26 5.52
C ILE A 204 -11.51 -5.49 5.43
N ASN A 205 -12.13 -4.92 4.39
CA ASN A 205 -13.58 -5.01 4.23
C ASN A 205 -14.03 -6.43 3.85
N GLU A 206 -13.31 -7.11 2.93
CA GLU A 206 -13.77 -8.39 2.40
C GLU A 206 -12.59 -9.27 1.93
N ALA A 207 -12.73 -10.58 2.07
CA ALA A 207 -11.82 -11.52 1.43
C ALA A 207 -12.31 -11.77 0.00
N GLY A 208 -11.42 -11.57 -0.99
CA GLY A 208 -11.77 -11.68 -2.41
C GLY A 208 -10.57 -11.54 -3.32
N GLY A 209 -10.80 -11.76 -4.62
CA GLY A 209 -9.78 -11.68 -5.64
C GLY A 209 -9.95 -10.48 -6.57
N ILE A 210 -9.18 -10.50 -7.66
CA ILE A 210 -9.18 -9.41 -8.64
C ILE A 210 -10.56 -9.15 -9.28
N GLN A 211 -11.37 -10.19 -9.47
CA GLN A 211 -12.71 -10.06 -10.02
C GLN A 211 -13.62 -9.29 -9.07
N ASP A 212 -13.54 -9.57 -7.76
CA ASP A 212 -14.34 -8.93 -6.72
C ASP A 212 -13.93 -7.45 -6.59
N ALA A 213 -12.62 -7.18 -6.61
CA ALA A 213 -12.09 -5.82 -6.57
C ALA A 213 -12.57 -4.97 -7.76
N PHE A 214 -12.52 -5.49 -8.98
CA PHE A 214 -13.07 -4.77 -10.15
C PHE A 214 -14.58 -4.58 -10.09
N ARG A 215 -15.33 -5.61 -9.66
CA ARG A 215 -16.78 -5.50 -9.49
C ARG A 215 -17.13 -4.36 -8.53
N LYS A 216 -16.47 -4.34 -7.36
CA LYS A 216 -16.67 -3.30 -6.35
C LYS A 216 -16.30 -1.91 -6.85
N LEU A 217 -15.15 -1.80 -7.54
CA LEU A 217 -14.73 -0.52 -8.12
C LEU A 217 -15.76 0.01 -9.13
N HIS A 218 -16.30 -0.85 -10.00
CA HIS A 218 -17.36 -0.46 -10.93
C HIS A 218 -18.66 -0.06 -10.22
N GLU A 219 -18.99 -0.67 -9.09
CA GLU A 219 -20.14 -0.27 -8.25
C GLU A 219 -19.93 1.15 -7.69
N LEU A 220 -18.76 1.40 -7.10
CA LEU A 220 -18.40 2.70 -6.54
C LEU A 220 -18.36 3.81 -7.61
N MET A 221 -17.82 3.52 -8.80
CA MET A 221 -17.81 4.46 -9.93
C MET A 221 -19.20 4.82 -10.41
N LYS A 222 -20.19 3.91 -10.33
CA LYS A 222 -21.59 4.18 -10.70
C LYS A 222 -22.35 4.95 -9.64
N ALA A 223 -22.03 4.73 -8.36
CA ALA A 223 -22.68 5.42 -7.23
C ALA A 223 -22.29 6.90 -7.15
N GLY A 224 -21.11 7.27 -7.67
CA GLY A 224 -20.49 8.56 -7.42
C GLY A 224 -19.90 8.62 -5.99
N ARG A 225 -18.96 9.51 -5.75
CA ARG A 225 -18.65 9.95 -4.36
C ARG A 225 -19.61 11.08 -4.05
N ASP A 226 -20.56 10.85 -3.13
CA ASP A 226 -21.43 11.89 -2.57
C ASP A 226 -20.62 12.87 -1.70
#